data_22d7b4bed81ca2941491ce9badb8837e
#
_entry.id   22d7b4bed81ca2941491ce9badb8837e
#
_cell.length_a   1.000
_cell.length_b   1.000
_cell.length_c   1.000
_cell.angle_alpha   90.00
_cell.angle_beta   90.00
_cell.angle_gamma   90.00
#
_symmetry.space_group_name_H-M   'P 1'
#
loop_
_entity.id
_entity.type
_entity.pdbx_description
1 polymer ?
#
loop_
_entity_poly.entity_id
_entity_poly.type
_entity_poly.pdbx_seq_one_letter_code
_entity_poly.pdbx_strand_id
1 'polypeptide(L)'
;MEQESLFPAERRWELHDLIGQALYWLADLPAALPHLRLAWELPREHYADRLAALSNYLMYLHYADGVTDEMMRDAHAAYAKMLGSLPLFSHTVRKHGKLRIGYLSPNLTDHIVLNFAIQLFSAYNRSRYEVRLYDIGTLQCETTDWV
;
A
#
# COMPACT_ATOMS: atom_id res chain seq x y z
N MET A 1 -2.53 -2.29 31.13
CA MET A 1 -1.16 -2.19 31.69
C MET A 1 -0.60 -3.53 32.17
N GLU A 2 -1.35 -4.37 32.94
CA GLU A 2 -0.83 -5.66 33.40
C GLU A 2 -0.60 -6.71 32.31
N GLN A 3 -1.38 -6.69 31.21
CA GLN A 3 -1.25 -7.67 30.13
C GLN A 3 -0.07 -7.40 29.18
N GLU A 4 0.41 -6.16 29.09
CA GLU A 4 1.61 -5.84 28.28
C GLU A 4 2.90 -6.45 28.85
N SER A 5 2.93 -6.72 30.15
CA SER A 5 4.10 -7.34 30.80
C SER A 5 4.27 -8.82 30.47
N LEU A 6 3.22 -9.48 29.97
CA LEU A 6 3.25 -10.89 29.57
C LEU A 6 3.84 -11.09 28.16
N PHE A 7 3.90 -10.01 27.35
CA PHE A 7 4.51 -10.08 26.02
C PHE A 7 5.99 -9.70 26.10
N PRO A 8 6.88 -10.47 25.46
CA PRO A 8 8.28 -10.09 25.32
C PRO A 8 8.40 -8.69 24.72
N ALA A 9 9.34 -7.88 25.23
CA ALA A 9 9.48 -6.49 24.80
C ALA A 9 9.69 -6.35 23.28
N GLU A 10 10.41 -7.30 22.69
CA GLU A 10 10.71 -7.38 21.25
C GLU A 10 9.49 -7.72 20.39
N ARG A 11 8.42 -8.24 20.98
CA ARG A 11 7.18 -8.63 20.29
C ARG A 11 5.98 -7.74 20.64
N ARG A 12 6.16 -6.68 21.41
CA ARG A 12 5.05 -5.78 21.77
C ARG A 12 4.40 -5.11 20.57
N TRP A 13 5.16 -4.89 19.51
CA TRP A 13 4.62 -4.36 18.27
C TRP A 13 3.54 -5.28 17.65
N GLU A 14 3.69 -6.61 17.74
CA GLU A 14 2.69 -7.58 17.26
C GLU A 14 1.39 -7.45 18.06
N LEU A 15 1.49 -7.31 19.38
CA LEU A 15 0.34 -7.11 20.24
C LEU A 15 -0.42 -5.84 19.83
N HIS A 16 0.28 -4.74 19.63
CA HIS A 16 -0.34 -3.48 19.22
C HIS A 16 -0.93 -3.57 17.81
N ASP A 17 -0.27 -4.23 16.87
CA ASP A 17 -0.80 -4.46 15.54
C ASP A 17 -2.12 -5.27 15.57
N LEU A 18 -2.14 -6.36 16.31
CA LEU A 18 -3.34 -7.19 16.49
C LEU A 18 -4.49 -6.45 17.16
N ILE A 19 -4.21 -5.71 18.24
CA ILE A 19 -5.24 -4.92 18.94
C ILE A 19 -5.79 -3.84 17.98
N GLY A 20 -4.92 -3.13 17.29
CA GLY A 20 -5.33 -2.08 16.36
C GLY A 20 -6.20 -2.62 15.22
N GLN A 21 -5.83 -3.74 14.63
CA GLN A 21 -6.64 -4.40 13.60
C GLN A 21 -7.98 -4.89 14.17
N ALA A 22 -8.00 -5.51 15.35
CA ALA A 22 -9.24 -5.96 15.98
C ALA A 22 -10.21 -4.81 16.24
N LEU A 23 -9.72 -3.69 16.78
CA LEU A 23 -10.51 -2.48 17.02
C LEU A 23 -11.03 -1.88 15.72
N TYR A 24 -10.24 -1.87 14.65
CA TYR A 24 -10.72 -1.45 13.33
C TYR A 24 -11.88 -2.30 12.83
N TRP A 25 -11.79 -3.64 12.95
CA TRP A 25 -12.89 -4.54 12.56
C TRP A 25 -14.14 -4.39 13.44
N LEU A 26 -13.99 -3.88 14.65
CA LEU A 26 -15.09 -3.50 15.53
C LEU A 26 -15.63 -2.09 15.23
N ALA A 27 -15.14 -1.43 14.18
CA ALA A 27 -15.47 -0.07 13.79
C ALA A 27 -15.10 1.00 14.85
N ASP A 28 -14.16 0.70 15.74
CA ASP A 28 -13.62 1.65 16.72
C ASP A 28 -12.24 2.18 16.26
N LEU A 29 -12.26 2.95 15.20
CA LEU A 29 -11.06 3.53 14.61
C LEU A 29 -10.32 4.50 15.56
N PRO A 30 -11.02 5.35 16.36
CA PRO A 30 -10.34 6.19 17.35
C PRO A 30 -9.50 5.42 18.35
N ALA A 31 -9.98 4.26 18.82
CA ALA A 31 -9.21 3.39 19.70
C ALA A 31 -8.13 2.60 18.94
N ALA A 32 -8.35 2.25 17.68
CA ALA A 32 -7.40 1.50 16.85
C ALA A 32 -6.12 2.27 16.55
N LEU A 33 -6.24 3.56 16.18
CA LEU A 33 -5.12 4.36 15.67
C LEU A 33 -3.91 4.48 16.62
N PRO A 34 -4.06 4.69 17.94
CA PRO A 34 -2.93 4.69 18.85
C PRO A 34 -2.16 3.37 18.86
N HIS A 35 -2.86 2.24 18.77
CA HIS A 35 -2.24 0.93 18.72
C HIS A 35 -1.52 0.70 17.38
N LEU A 36 -2.14 1.02 16.26
CA LEU A 36 -1.54 0.90 14.93
C LEU A 36 -0.30 1.80 14.79
N ARG A 37 -0.32 2.97 15.42
CA ARG A 37 0.84 3.85 15.51
C ARG A 37 1.98 3.21 16.31
N LEU A 38 1.71 2.71 17.50
CA LEU A 38 2.71 2.03 18.33
C LEU A 38 3.27 0.79 17.61
N ALA A 39 2.44 0.08 16.85
CA ALA A 39 2.88 -1.07 16.08
C ALA A 39 4.05 -0.75 15.17
N TRP A 40 4.07 0.37 14.42
CA TRP A 40 5.19 0.71 13.54
C TRP A 40 6.32 1.50 14.23
N GLU A 41 6.04 2.20 15.32
CA GLU A 41 7.04 2.98 16.07
C GLU A 41 7.95 2.08 16.92
N LEU A 42 7.41 0.99 17.46
CA LEU A 42 8.16 0.08 18.31
C LEU A 42 9.29 -0.64 17.54
N PRO A 43 10.43 -0.87 18.18
CA PRO A 43 11.55 -1.58 17.58
C PRO A 43 11.19 -3.01 17.19
N ARG A 44 11.72 -3.49 16.06
CA ARG A 44 11.61 -4.88 15.59
C ARG A 44 12.83 -5.26 14.76
N GLU A 45 13.09 -6.57 14.67
CA GLU A 45 14.25 -7.11 13.98
C GLU A 45 14.18 -6.87 12.47
N HIS A 46 13.00 -7.08 11.88
CA HIS A 46 12.85 -7.02 10.43
C HIS A 46 12.29 -5.68 9.97
N TYR A 47 13.08 -5.02 9.15
CA TYR A 47 12.71 -3.73 8.57
C TYR A 47 11.44 -3.79 7.70
N ALA A 48 11.26 -4.89 6.95
CA ALA A 48 10.09 -5.11 6.11
C ALA A 48 8.79 -5.09 6.91
N ASP A 49 8.76 -5.71 8.10
CA ASP A 49 7.59 -5.74 8.97
C ASP A 49 7.23 -4.34 9.49
N ARG A 50 8.24 -3.50 9.70
CA ARG A 50 8.04 -2.12 10.10
C ARG A 50 7.41 -1.28 8.99
N LEU A 51 7.85 -1.48 7.75
CA LEU A 51 7.25 -0.83 6.59
C LEU A 51 5.80 -1.28 6.39
N ALA A 52 5.51 -2.57 6.55
CA ALA A 52 4.16 -3.10 6.44
C ALA A 52 3.22 -2.49 7.50
N ALA A 53 3.66 -2.42 8.76
CA ALA A 53 2.86 -1.80 9.82
C ALA A 53 2.62 -0.30 9.60
N LEU A 54 3.64 0.43 9.12
CA LEU A 54 3.45 1.84 8.75
C LEU A 54 2.51 1.99 7.57
N SER A 55 2.58 1.11 6.57
CA SER A 55 1.64 1.10 5.44
C SER A 55 0.20 0.87 5.90
N ASN A 56 -0.01 -0.08 6.83
CA ASN A 56 -1.33 -0.31 7.43
C ASN A 56 -1.82 0.94 8.19
N TYR A 57 -0.97 1.53 9.02
CA TYR A 57 -1.31 2.77 9.74
C TYR A 57 -1.72 3.89 8.79
N LEU A 58 -0.96 4.11 7.71
CA LEU A 58 -1.27 5.10 6.67
C LEU A 58 -2.64 4.83 6.04
N MET A 59 -2.95 3.58 5.73
CA MET A 59 -4.26 3.22 5.18
C MET A 59 -5.39 3.57 6.15
N TYR A 60 -5.26 3.25 7.42
CA TYR A 60 -6.30 3.52 8.42
C TYR A 60 -6.47 5.02 8.71
N LEU A 61 -5.43 5.83 8.57
CA LEU A 61 -5.53 7.29 8.69
C LEU A 61 -6.52 7.90 7.68
N HIS A 62 -6.67 7.31 6.49
CA HIS A 62 -7.61 7.80 5.48
C HIS A 62 -9.08 7.63 5.88
N TYR A 63 -9.37 6.77 6.85
CA TYR A 63 -10.73 6.52 7.35
C TYR A 63 -11.01 7.24 8.67
N ALA A 64 -10.03 7.94 9.24
CA ALA A 64 -10.14 8.54 10.54
C ALA A 64 -10.66 9.97 10.46
N ASP A 65 -11.64 10.29 11.31
CA ASP A 65 -12.11 11.65 11.49
C ASP A 65 -11.03 12.53 12.14
N GLY A 66 -10.99 13.81 11.75
CA GLY A 66 -10.08 14.79 12.35
C GLY A 66 -8.62 14.70 11.89
N VAL A 67 -8.28 13.81 10.97
CA VAL A 67 -6.95 13.76 10.35
C VAL A 67 -6.85 14.91 9.34
N THR A 68 -5.86 15.77 9.55
CA THR A 68 -5.60 16.91 8.65
C THR A 68 -4.67 16.50 7.49
N ASP A 69 -4.70 17.28 6.40
CA ASP A 69 -3.76 17.08 5.28
C ASP A 69 -2.29 17.14 5.72
N GLU A 70 -2.00 17.94 6.74
CA GLU A 70 -0.66 18.04 7.32
C GLU A 70 -0.26 16.75 8.04
N MET A 71 -1.13 16.21 8.88
CA MET A 71 -0.88 14.92 9.55
C MET A 71 -0.69 13.79 8.54
N MET A 72 -1.50 13.77 7.48
CA MET A 72 -1.40 12.80 6.40
C MET A 72 -0.06 12.90 5.66
N ARG A 73 0.32 14.13 5.28
CA ARG A 73 1.61 14.39 4.61
C ARG A 73 2.79 13.97 5.46
N ASP A 74 2.78 14.30 6.76
CA ASP A 74 3.88 13.98 7.66
C ASP A 74 4.01 12.47 7.89
N ALA A 75 2.91 11.75 7.99
CA ALA A 75 2.91 10.29 8.09
C ALA A 75 3.47 9.63 6.82
N HIS A 76 3.08 10.11 5.63
CA HIS A 76 3.66 9.62 4.37
C HIS A 76 5.14 10.00 4.21
N ALA A 77 5.56 11.16 4.71
CA ALA A 77 6.96 11.54 4.72
C ALA A 77 7.81 10.62 5.61
N ALA A 78 7.25 10.13 6.72
CA ALA A 78 7.90 9.11 7.55
C ALA A 78 8.14 7.81 6.78
N TYR A 79 7.15 7.36 5.99
CA TYR A 79 7.29 6.18 5.13
C TYR A 79 8.39 6.38 4.07
N ALA A 80 8.37 7.52 3.38
CA ALA A 80 9.39 7.86 2.39
C ALA A 80 10.81 7.89 3.00
N LYS A 81 10.94 8.45 4.22
CA LYS A 81 12.20 8.46 4.96
C LYS A 81 12.70 7.06 5.29
N MET A 82 11.79 6.15 5.63
CA MET A 82 12.14 4.76 5.89
C MET A 82 12.59 4.03 4.62
N LEU A 83 12.00 4.30 3.47
CA LEU A 83 12.46 3.72 2.20
C LEU A 83 13.88 4.16 1.82
N GLY A 84 14.36 5.29 2.36
CA GLY A 84 15.66 5.82 2.05
C GLY A 84 15.79 6.34 0.61
N SER A 85 17.01 6.42 0.12
CA SER A 85 17.26 6.81 -1.27
C SER A 85 17.07 5.62 -2.19
N LEU A 86 16.05 5.70 -3.05
CA LEU A 86 15.87 4.74 -4.13
C LEU A 86 16.80 5.06 -5.29
N PRO A 87 17.29 4.05 -6.02
CA PRO A 87 18.14 4.28 -7.19
C PRO A 87 17.36 5.08 -8.24
N LEU A 88 17.97 6.15 -8.72
CA LEU A 88 17.43 6.93 -9.82
C LEU A 88 17.80 6.25 -11.14
N PHE A 89 16.78 5.90 -11.90
CA PHE A 89 16.98 5.39 -13.25
C PHE A 89 17.08 6.56 -14.24
N SER A 90 18.13 6.61 -15.04
CA SER A 90 18.22 7.56 -16.15
C SER A 90 17.32 7.11 -17.29
N HIS A 91 16.46 8.00 -17.74
CA HIS A 91 15.58 7.74 -18.88
C HIS A 91 15.99 8.60 -20.08
N THR A 92 16.20 7.96 -21.21
CA THR A 92 16.31 8.67 -22.47
C THR A 92 14.90 8.95 -22.98
N VAL A 93 14.56 10.24 -23.06
CA VAL A 93 13.28 10.66 -23.65
C VAL A 93 13.34 10.36 -25.14
N ARG A 94 12.64 9.33 -25.58
CA ARG A 94 12.44 9.02 -27.01
C ARG A 94 11.12 9.63 -27.44
N LYS A 95 11.16 10.41 -28.52
CA LYS A 95 9.93 10.89 -29.16
C LYS A 95 9.26 9.70 -29.85
N HIS A 96 8.08 9.32 -29.38
CA HIS A 96 7.22 8.32 -30.00
C HIS A 96 6.04 9.02 -30.65
N GLY A 97 5.53 8.48 -31.76
CA GLY A 97 4.34 9.02 -32.41
C GLY A 97 3.07 8.90 -31.57
N LYS A 98 3.05 7.97 -30.57
CA LYS A 98 1.95 7.78 -29.64
C LYS A 98 2.43 7.96 -28.21
N LEU A 99 1.55 8.44 -27.33
CA LEU A 99 1.81 8.45 -25.90
C LEU A 99 1.72 7.01 -25.37
N ARG A 100 2.77 6.58 -24.68
CA ARG A 100 2.82 5.26 -24.04
C ARG A 100 2.34 5.37 -22.61
N ILE A 101 1.36 4.54 -22.28
CA ILE A 101 0.77 4.45 -20.94
C ILE A 101 1.01 3.04 -20.42
N GLY A 102 1.68 2.92 -19.27
CA GLY A 102 1.88 1.66 -18.57
C GLY A 102 0.96 1.57 -17.37
N TYR A 103 0.24 0.46 -17.25
CA TYR A 103 -0.49 0.11 -16.02
C TYR A 103 0.24 -1.02 -15.34
N LEU A 104 0.59 -0.82 -14.08
CA LEU A 104 1.28 -1.80 -13.25
C LEU A 104 0.33 -2.24 -12.14
N SER A 105 0.03 -3.53 -12.05
CA SER A 105 -0.88 -4.04 -11.03
C SER A 105 -0.63 -5.52 -10.75
N PRO A 106 -0.74 -5.95 -9.47
CA PRO A 106 -0.77 -7.37 -9.12
C PRO A 106 -2.15 -8.01 -9.33
N ASN A 107 -3.15 -7.23 -9.74
CA ASN A 107 -4.56 -7.63 -9.82
C ASN A 107 -5.07 -7.68 -11.27
N LEU A 108 -4.16 -7.91 -12.24
CA LEU A 108 -4.51 -8.17 -13.64
C LEU A 108 -4.88 -9.64 -13.85
N THR A 109 -5.61 -10.22 -12.89
CA THR A 109 -6.07 -11.60 -12.83
C THR A 109 -7.58 -11.61 -12.64
N ASP A 110 -8.17 -12.75 -12.28
CA ASP A 110 -9.59 -12.83 -11.91
C ASP A 110 -9.84 -12.11 -10.58
N HIS A 111 -9.84 -10.80 -10.65
CA HIS A 111 -9.97 -9.89 -9.53
C HIS A 111 -10.96 -8.76 -9.87
N ILE A 112 -11.68 -8.28 -8.88
CA ILE A 112 -12.68 -7.21 -9.04
C ILE A 112 -12.11 -5.95 -9.73
N VAL A 113 -10.83 -5.64 -9.50
CA VAL A 113 -10.14 -4.51 -10.13
C VAL A 113 -10.12 -4.64 -11.64
N LEU A 114 -9.87 -5.85 -12.18
CA LEU A 114 -9.89 -6.07 -13.62
C LEU A 114 -11.28 -5.86 -14.21
N ASN A 115 -12.33 -6.28 -13.51
CA ASN A 115 -13.72 -6.08 -13.96
C ASN A 115 -14.07 -4.60 -14.17
N PHE A 116 -13.53 -3.71 -13.33
CA PHE A 116 -13.68 -2.26 -13.53
C PHE A 116 -12.75 -1.69 -14.58
N ALA A 117 -11.54 -2.24 -14.70
CA ALA A 117 -10.49 -1.69 -15.56
C ALA A 117 -10.57 -2.19 -17.02
N ILE A 118 -11.25 -3.31 -17.28
CA ILE A 118 -11.26 -3.95 -18.62
C ILE A 118 -11.73 -3.01 -19.72
N GLN A 119 -12.72 -2.17 -19.45
CA GLN A 119 -13.22 -1.18 -20.41
C GLN A 119 -12.16 -0.12 -20.73
N LEU A 120 -11.39 0.29 -19.71
CA LEU A 120 -10.29 1.24 -19.88
C LEU A 120 -9.21 0.66 -20.78
N PHE A 121 -8.89 -0.62 -20.64
CA PHE A 121 -7.86 -1.30 -21.42
C PHE A 121 -8.29 -1.63 -22.84
N SER A 122 -9.58 -1.82 -23.10
CA SER A 122 -10.11 -2.18 -24.41
C SER A 122 -10.55 -0.98 -25.26
N ALA A 123 -11.06 0.09 -24.64
CA ALA A 123 -11.77 1.19 -25.30
C ALA A 123 -10.93 2.47 -25.50
N TYR A 124 -9.61 2.40 -25.43
CA TYR A 124 -8.77 3.58 -25.64
C TYR A 124 -8.53 3.90 -27.13
N ASN A 125 -8.20 5.14 -27.43
CA ASN A 125 -7.89 5.59 -28.77
C ASN A 125 -6.50 5.08 -29.24
N ARG A 126 -6.49 4.00 -29.98
CA ARG A 126 -5.26 3.31 -30.46
C ARG A 126 -4.43 4.15 -31.44
N SER A 127 -4.98 5.20 -32.05
CA SER A 127 -4.21 6.11 -32.89
C SER A 127 -3.33 7.08 -32.11
N ARG A 128 -3.72 7.42 -30.87
CA ARG A 128 -3.03 8.38 -30.00
C ARG A 128 -2.21 7.72 -28.89
N TYR A 129 -2.62 6.55 -28.42
CA TYR A 129 -2.06 5.88 -27.27
C TYR A 129 -1.56 4.47 -27.60
N GLU A 130 -0.51 4.07 -26.91
CA GLU A 130 -0.03 2.69 -26.81
C GLU A 130 -0.15 2.30 -25.33
N VAL A 131 -1.03 1.37 -25.01
CA VAL A 131 -1.26 0.89 -23.65
C VAL A 131 -0.47 -0.40 -23.44
N ARG A 132 0.23 -0.49 -22.32
CA ARG A 132 0.95 -1.67 -21.87
C ARG A 132 0.51 -2.04 -20.45
N LEU A 133 0.23 -3.29 -20.25
CA LEU A 133 -0.13 -3.84 -18.95
C LEU A 133 1.05 -4.63 -18.41
N TYR A 134 1.40 -4.36 -17.16
CA TYR A 134 2.49 -5.03 -16.45
C TYR A 134 1.88 -5.74 -15.24
N ASP A 135 1.72 -7.06 -15.36
CA ASP A 135 1.31 -7.90 -14.24
C ASP A 135 2.52 -8.15 -13.34
N ILE A 136 2.38 -7.78 -12.07
CA ILE A 136 3.35 -8.03 -11.00
C ILE A 136 2.78 -9.00 -9.96
N GLY A 137 1.66 -9.63 -10.25
CA GLY A 137 1.04 -10.66 -9.43
C GLY A 137 1.81 -11.99 -9.51
N THR A 138 1.62 -12.80 -8.48
CA THR A 138 2.21 -14.15 -8.42
C THR A 138 1.27 -15.24 -8.91
N LEU A 139 -0.02 -14.90 -9.11
CA LEU A 139 -1.05 -15.83 -9.54
C LEU A 139 -1.28 -15.66 -11.05
N GLN A 140 -0.98 -16.72 -11.81
CA GLN A 140 -1.43 -16.82 -13.20
C GLN A 140 -2.84 -17.43 -13.23
N CYS A 141 -3.72 -16.83 -14.00
CA CYS A 141 -5.06 -17.36 -14.25
C CYS A 141 -5.41 -17.17 -15.74
N GLU A 142 -6.46 -17.84 -16.20
CA GLU A 142 -6.91 -17.74 -17.59
C GLU A 142 -7.17 -16.30 -18.07
N THR A 143 -7.53 -15.42 -17.16
CA THR A 143 -7.79 -14.00 -17.45
C THR A 143 -6.50 -13.23 -17.77
N THR A 144 -5.35 -13.66 -17.26
CA THR A 144 -4.05 -13.02 -17.53
C THR A 144 -3.63 -13.15 -18.99
N ASP A 145 -4.10 -14.17 -19.69
CA ASP A 145 -3.78 -14.41 -21.11
C ASP A 145 -4.54 -13.48 -22.07
N TRP A 146 -5.52 -12.71 -21.57
CA TRP A 146 -6.34 -11.79 -22.37
C TRP A 146 -5.87 -10.33 -22.31
N VAL A 147 -4.92 -10.04 -21.44
CA VAL A 147 -4.41 -8.72 -21.14
C VAL A 147 -3.00 -8.56 -21.64
#